data_55c830e520465d8f5a95e202883894b0
#
_entry.id   55c830e520465d8f5a95e202883894b0
#
_cell.length_a   1.000
_cell.length_b   1.000
_cell.length_c   1.000
_cell.angle_alpha   90.00
_cell.angle_beta   90.00
_cell.angle_gamma   90.00
#
_symmetry.space_group_name_H-M   'P 1'
#
loop_
_entity.id
_entity.type
_entity.pdbx_description
1 polymer ?
#
loop_
_entity_poly.entity_id
_entity_poly.type
_entity_poly.pdbx_seq_one_letter_code
_entity_poly.pdbx_strand_id
1 'polypeptide(L)'
;MINSQVNTIESLNKQYESVSSMDRLKKLFNEVDHDKILITSSFGSTSGILLHLLSKVAPDHPVYFVNTGYLFDETLEYMEKLRTEFGLTNIIEVKPNHKKHQFTRENQTYRTNTDFCCFINKVDPIAKLKEGKEVWVSGIFAFQNENRSQLRIFEKKDKMLKFHPIIDMTEDEAKLYMDIYEIPQHKLIYQGYGSIGCTHCTARGDGREGRWLNSEKTECGLHA
;
A
#
# COMPACT_ATOMS: atom_id res chain seq x y z
N MET A 1 -4.25 -17.33 15.87
CA MET A 1 -4.90 -16.27 16.67
C MET A 1 -3.80 -15.45 17.33
N ILE A 2 -3.68 -14.18 17.00
CA ILE A 2 -2.95 -13.24 17.84
C ILE A 2 -3.69 -13.28 19.16
N ASN A 3 -3.11 -13.94 20.13
CA ASN A 3 -3.76 -14.55 21.30
C ASN A 3 -4.60 -13.52 22.06
N SER A 4 -5.87 -13.78 22.29
CA SER A 4 -6.84 -12.94 22.98
C SER A 4 -6.57 -12.71 24.49
N GLN A 5 -5.39 -13.07 24.97
CA GLN A 5 -4.92 -12.76 26.31
C GLN A 5 -3.94 -11.58 26.28
N VAL A 6 -4.53 -10.37 26.48
CA VAL A 6 -3.80 -9.16 26.96
C VAL A 6 -2.63 -8.66 26.07
N ASN A 7 -2.77 -8.65 24.78
CA ASN A 7 -1.87 -7.82 23.99
C ASN A 7 -2.59 -6.53 23.61
N THR A 8 -2.40 -5.48 24.42
CA THR A 8 -2.71 -4.13 23.96
C THR A 8 -1.91 -3.88 22.68
N ILE A 9 -2.40 -3.02 21.78
CA ILE A 9 -1.65 -2.62 20.56
C ILE A 9 -0.24 -2.19 20.90
N GLU A 10 -0.05 -1.57 22.07
CA GLU A 10 1.25 -1.14 22.56
C GLU A 10 2.20 -2.31 22.84
N SER A 11 1.70 -3.36 23.50
CA SER A 11 2.47 -4.58 23.73
C SER A 11 2.85 -5.27 22.42
N LEU A 12 1.90 -5.30 21.45
CA LEU A 12 2.13 -5.87 20.13
C LEU A 12 3.21 -5.09 19.37
N ASN A 13 3.12 -3.77 19.34
CA ASN A 13 4.14 -2.92 18.73
C ASN A 13 5.53 -3.16 19.36
N LYS A 14 5.61 -3.17 20.69
CA LYS A 14 6.86 -3.42 21.41
C LYS A 14 7.50 -4.77 21.06
N GLN A 15 6.70 -5.81 20.84
CA GLN A 15 7.20 -7.13 20.42
C GLN A 15 7.78 -7.14 19.01
N TYR A 16 7.34 -6.21 18.13
CA TYR A 16 7.76 -6.17 16.75
C TYR A 16 8.82 -5.10 16.44
N GLU A 17 9.02 -4.11 17.33
CA GLU A 17 10.01 -3.01 17.15
C GLU A 17 11.45 -3.53 17.01
N SER A 18 11.84 -4.56 17.77
CA SER A 18 13.18 -5.14 17.72
C SER A 18 13.38 -6.21 16.63
N VAL A 19 12.35 -6.46 15.81
CA VAL A 19 12.33 -7.54 14.83
C VAL A 19 12.52 -6.96 13.42
N SER A 20 13.34 -7.60 12.59
CA SER A 20 13.54 -7.16 11.20
C SER A 20 12.24 -7.19 10.39
N SER A 21 12.12 -6.33 9.36
CA SER A 21 10.93 -6.29 8.50
C SER A 21 10.59 -7.67 7.87
N MET A 22 11.60 -8.45 7.52
CA MET A 22 11.45 -9.81 7.02
C MET A 22 10.86 -10.74 8.09
N ASP A 23 11.40 -10.69 9.29
CA ASP A 23 10.97 -11.57 10.38
C ASP A 23 9.62 -11.14 10.96
N ARG A 24 9.27 -9.84 10.87
CA ARG A 24 7.91 -9.35 11.15
C ARG A 24 6.89 -10.03 10.25
N LEU A 25 7.15 -10.13 8.95
CA LEU A 25 6.26 -10.82 8.02
C LEU A 25 6.20 -12.32 8.30
N LYS A 26 7.34 -12.99 8.49
CA LYS A 26 7.36 -14.42 8.86
C LYS A 26 6.53 -14.68 10.12
N LYS A 27 6.70 -13.84 11.14
CA LYS A 27 5.94 -13.96 12.39
C LYS A 27 4.46 -13.78 12.16
N LEU A 28 4.03 -12.78 11.38
CA LEU A 28 2.63 -12.59 11.02
C LEU A 28 2.04 -13.84 10.38
N PHE A 29 2.70 -14.39 9.36
CA PHE A 29 2.22 -15.57 8.63
C PHE A 29 2.25 -16.87 9.46
N ASN A 30 3.06 -16.93 10.52
CA ASN A 30 3.06 -18.04 11.46
C ASN A 30 1.97 -17.93 12.53
N GLU A 31 1.53 -16.71 12.87
CA GLU A 31 0.61 -16.47 13.98
C GLU A 31 -0.86 -16.24 13.54
N VAL A 32 -1.07 -15.87 12.27
CA VAL A 32 -2.38 -15.52 11.71
C VAL A 32 -2.73 -16.44 10.55
N ASP A 33 -3.94 -16.95 10.52
CA ASP A 33 -4.44 -17.72 9.39
C ASP A 33 -4.31 -16.90 8.09
N HIS A 34 -3.76 -17.48 7.04
CA HIS A 34 -3.45 -16.78 5.81
C HIS A 34 -4.69 -16.16 5.15
N ASP A 35 -5.85 -16.81 5.25
CA ASP A 35 -7.12 -16.30 4.74
C ASP A 35 -7.66 -15.10 5.55
N LYS A 36 -7.13 -14.83 6.74
CA LYS A 36 -7.42 -13.64 7.57
C LYS A 36 -6.51 -12.45 7.27
N ILE A 37 -5.49 -12.62 6.44
CA ILE A 37 -4.56 -11.55 6.05
C ILE A 37 -5.04 -10.92 4.74
N LEU A 38 -5.15 -9.61 4.72
CA LEU A 38 -5.38 -8.80 3.52
C LEU A 38 -4.10 -8.04 3.18
N ILE A 39 -3.57 -8.22 1.97
CA ILE A 39 -2.43 -7.44 1.48
C ILE A 39 -2.87 -6.61 0.29
N THR A 40 -2.57 -5.31 0.33
CA THR A 40 -2.83 -4.41 -0.78
C THR A 40 -1.56 -3.70 -1.24
N SER A 41 -1.42 -3.51 -2.55
CA SER A 41 -0.35 -2.70 -3.14
C SER A 41 -0.92 -1.70 -4.13
N SER A 42 -0.33 -0.50 -4.18
CA SER A 42 -0.63 0.50 -5.19
C SER A 42 0.34 0.45 -6.38
N PHE A 43 1.38 -0.37 -6.30
CA PHE A 43 2.50 -0.42 -7.25
C PHE A 43 3.11 0.96 -7.53
N GLY A 44 3.17 1.82 -6.51
CA GLY A 44 3.91 3.08 -6.55
C GLY A 44 5.42 2.84 -6.40
N SER A 45 6.21 3.91 -6.41
CA SER A 45 7.68 3.89 -6.48
C SER A 45 8.39 3.02 -5.43
N THR A 46 7.83 2.92 -4.22
CA THR A 46 8.43 2.16 -3.10
C THR A 46 7.75 0.81 -2.84
N SER A 47 6.75 0.44 -3.65
CA SER A 47 5.98 -0.80 -3.42
C SER A 47 6.82 -2.06 -3.57
N GLY A 48 7.91 -2.01 -4.32
CA GLY A 48 8.81 -3.15 -4.57
C GLY A 48 9.40 -3.74 -3.28
N ILE A 49 9.65 -2.93 -2.26
CA ILE A 49 10.26 -3.40 -1.00
C ILE A 49 9.35 -4.40 -0.27
N LEU A 50 8.10 -4.03 0.00
CA LEU A 50 7.15 -4.95 0.65
C LEU A 50 6.90 -6.19 -0.20
N LEU A 51 6.76 -6.02 -1.52
CA LEU A 51 6.50 -7.13 -2.44
C LEU A 51 7.69 -8.09 -2.54
N HIS A 52 8.93 -7.58 -2.51
CA HIS A 52 10.13 -8.42 -2.43
C HIS A 52 10.18 -9.21 -1.12
N LEU A 53 9.93 -8.57 0.03
CA LEU A 53 9.86 -9.26 1.32
C LEU A 53 8.77 -10.35 1.30
N LEU A 54 7.59 -10.04 0.76
CA LEU A 54 6.48 -10.98 0.64
C LEU A 54 6.85 -12.18 -0.24
N SER A 55 7.56 -11.97 -1.33
CA SER A 55 7.99 -13.06 -2.23
C SER A 55 8.90 -14.09 -1.55
N LYS A 56 9.59 -13.70 -0.47
CA LYS A 56 10.43 -14.61 0.32
C LYS A 56 9.68 -15.34 1.43
N VAL A 57 8.49 -14.85 1.80
CA VAL A 57 7.72 -15.40 2.93
C VAL A 57 6.48 -16.15 2.46
N ALA A 58 5.74 -15.58 1.53
CA ALA A 58 4.47 -16.13 1.04
C ALA A 58 4.20 -15.68 -0.41
N PRO A 59 4.94 -16.20 -1.40
CA PRO A 59 4.85 -15.76 -2.80
C PRO A 59 3.48 -16.01 -3.44
N ASP A 60 2.73 -16.97 -2.93
CA ASP A 60 1.41 -17.35 -3.44
C ASP A 60 0.26 -16.61 -2.73
N HIS A 61 0.58 -15.80 -1.70
CA HIS A 61 -0.47 -15.07 -0.97
C HIS A 61 -1.11 -13.98 -1.85
N PRO A 62 -2.45 -13.83 -1.81
CA PRO A 62 -3.15 -12.84 -2.62
C PRO A 62 -2.69 -11.41 -2.31
N VAL A 63 -2.23 -10.68 -3.33
CA VAL A 63 -1.95 -9.24 -3.28
C VAL A 63 -3.01 -8.52 -4.10
N TYR A 64 -3.84 -7.73 -3.44
CA TYR A 64 -4.90 -6.99 -4.10
C TYR A 64 -4.40 -5.64 -4.60
N PHE A 65 -4.71 -5.36 -5.85
CA PHE A 65 -4.33 -4.16 -6.56
C PHE A 65 -5.57 -3.43 -7.08
N VAL A 66 -5.79 -2.20 -6.65
CA VAL A 66 -6.94 -1.42 -7.11
C VAL A 66 -6.59 -0.69 -8.40
N ASN A 67 -7.09 -1.20 -9.52
CA ASN A 67 -7.04 -0.45 -10.77
C ASN A 67 -8.22 0.53 -10.82
N THR A 68 -7.91 1.78 -10.54
CA THR A 68 -8.89 2.88 -10.48
C THR A 68 -9.42 3.31 -11.84
N GLY A 69 -8.85 2.82 -12.94
CA GLY A 69 -9.09 3.31 -14.31
C GLY A 69 -8.43 4.68 -14.61
N TYR A 70 -7.61 5.17 -13.68
CA TYR A 70 -6.85 6.43 -13.78
C TYR A 70 -5.36 6.26 -13.50
N LEU A 71 -4.85 5.05 -13.53
CA LEU A 71 -3.42 4.79 -13.31
C LEU A 71 -2.62 5.14 -14.57
N PHE A 72 -1.34 5.39 -14.37
CA PHE A 72 -0.40 5.47 -15.47
C PHE A 72 -0.16 4.08 -16.06
N ASP A 73 0.06 3.99 -17.36
CA ASP A 73 0.42 2.73 -18.03
C ASP A 73 1.73 2.17 -17.45
N GLU A 74 2.68 3.06 -17.11
CA GLU A 74 3.93 2.70 -16.45
C GLU A 74 3.73 2.02 -15.07
N THR A 75 2.62 2.31 -14.38
CA THR A 75 2.28 1.62 -13.13
C THR A 75 1.83 0.19 -13.40
N LEU A 76 1.08 -0.04 -14.46
CA LEU A 76 0.65 -1.38 -14.88
C LEU A 76 1.84 -2.21 -15.38
N GLU A 77 2.74 -1.62 -16.16
CA GLU A 77 3.99 -2.26 -16.58
C GLU A 77 4.88 -2.59 -15.38
N TYR A 78 4.98 -1.69 -14.41
CA TYR A 78 5.77 -1.90 -13.19
C TYR A 78 5.19 -3.03 -12.35
N MET A 79 3.86 -3.12 -12.22
CA MET A 79 3.18 -4.24 -11.57
C MET A 79 3.56 -5.58 -12.21
N GLU A 80 3.48 -5.70 -13.53
CA GLU A 80 3.83 -6.93 -14.25
C GLU A 80 5.32 -7.27 -14.12
N LYS A 81 6.19 -6.26 -14.11
CA LYS A 81 7.61 -6.43 -13.91
C LYS A 81 7.89 -7.02 -12.52
N LEU A 82 7.36 -6.42 -11.45
CA LEU A 82 7.52 -6.91 -10.08
C LEU A 82 6.92 -8.31 -9.91
N ARG A 83 5.74 -8.57 -10.49
CA ARG A 83 5.11 -9.88 -10.46
C ARG A 83 6.02 -10.96 -11.00
N THR A 84 6.63 -10.70 -12.16
CA THR A 84 7.51 -11.65 -12.85
C THR A 84 8.83 -11.84 -12.11
N GLU A 85 9.51 -10.75 -11.76
CA GLU A 85 10.84 -10.81 -11.15
C GLU A 85 10.82 -11.41 -9.74
N PHE A 86 9.74 -11.17 -8.98
CA PHE A 86 9.61 -11.71 -7.64
C PHE A 86 8.87 -13.05 -7.57
N GLY A 87 8.36 -13.55 -8.70
CA GLY A 87 7.60 -14.80 -8.73
C GLY A 87 6.30 -14.74 -7.92
N LEU A 88 5.64 -13.56 -7.86
CA LEU A 88 4.36 -13.41 -7.18
C LEU A 88 3.25 -14.00 -8.05
N THR A 89 2.67 -15.12 -7.61
CA THR A 89 1.74 -15.88 -8.45
C THR A 89 0.30 -15.39 -8.38
N ASN A 90 -0.05 -14.61 -7.36
CA ASN A 90 -1.44 -14.28 -7.05
C ASN A 90 -1.65 -12.76 -6.85
N ILE A 91 -1.48 -11.98 -7.92
CA ILE A 91 -1.85 -10.57 -7.95
C ILE A 91 -3.28 -10.45 -8.48
N ILE A 92 -4.18 -9.92 -7.67
CA ILE A 92 -5.61 -9.82 -7.98
C ILE A 92 -5.99 -8.37 -8.24
N GLU A 93 -6.38 -8.09 -9.48
CA GLU A 93 -6.90 -6.79 -9.88
C GLU A 93 -8.32 -6.58 -9.33
N VAL A 94 -8.52 -5.46 -8.64
CA VAL A 94 -9.82 -5.02 -8.13
C VAL A 94 -10.23 -3.74 -8.86
N LYS A 95 -11.43 -3.73 -9.42
CA LYS A 95 -11.98 -2.57 -10.15
C LYS A 95 -13.14 -1.94 -9.38
N PRO A 96 -13.33 -0.62 -9.51
CA PRO A 96 -14.52 0.04 -8.99
C PRO A 96 -15.78 -0.46 -9.72
N ASN A 97 -16.93 -0.30 -9.09
CA ASN A 97 -18.20 -0.56 -9.74
C ASN A 97 -18.32 0.28 -11.01
N HIS A 98 -18.63 -0.35 -12.13
CA HIS A 98 -18.64 0.29 -13.46
C HIS A 98 -19.51 1.55 -13.52
N LYS A 99 -20.75 1.50 -13.02
CA LYS A 99 -21.68 2.64 -13.05
C LYS A 99 -21.19 3.80 -12.19
N LYS A 100 -20.69 3.50 -10.97
CA LYS A 100 -20.12 4.51 -10.07
C LYS A 100 -18.86 5.14 -10.67
N HIS A 101 -17.99 4.34 -11.27
CA HIS A 101 -16.78 4.83 -11.95
C HIS A 101 -17.13 5.72 -13.14
N GLN A 102 -18.08 5.30 -13.99
CA GLN A 102 -18.55 6.07 -15.12
C GLN A 102 -19.07 7.45 -14.65
N PHE A 103 -19.89 7.49 -13.59
CA PHE A 103 -20.33 8.75 -12.98
C PHE A 103 -19.16 9.64 -12.59
N THR A 104 -18.13 9.10 -11.95
CA THR A 104 -16.94 9.89 -11.54
C THR A 104 -16.17 10.44 -12.74
N ARG A 105 -16.12 9.72 -13.87
CA ARG A 105 -15.50 10.17 -15.12
C ARG A 105 -16.27 11.29 -15.78
N GLU A 106 -17.57 11.10 -16.01
CA GLU A 106 -18.43 12.05 -16.69
C GLU A 106 -18.51 13.39 -15.95
N ASN A 107 -18.55 13.34 -14.61
CA ASN A 107 -18.59 14.53 -13.76
C ASN A 107 -17.21 15.05 -13.34
N GLN A 108 -16.11 14.47 -13.84
CA GLN A 108 -14.74 14.86 -13.53
C GLN A 108 -14.48 15.05 -12.02
N THR A 109 -15.02 14.15 -11.20
CA THR A 109 -15.00 14.29 -9.72
C THR A 109 -13.57 14.35 -9.15
N TYR A 110 -12.56 13.88 -9.88
CA TYR A 110 -11.16 14.06 -9.53
C TYR A 110 -10.73 15.54 -9.46
N ARG A 111 -11.49 16.47 -10.11
CA ARG A 111 -11.25 17.92 -10.05
C ARG A 111 -12.14 18.62 -9.02
N THR A 112 -13.40 18.21 -8.92
CA THR A 112 -14.42 18.90 -8.14
C THR A 112 -14.59 18.36 -6.72
N ASN A 113 -14.37 17.05 -6.53
CA ASN A 113 -14.46 16.37 -5.24
C ASN A 113 -13.53 15.15 -5.21
N THR A 114 -12.24 15.39 -4.94
CA THR A 114 -11.19 14.37 -4.92
C THR A 114 -11.45 13.27 -3.89
N ASP A 115 -12.08 13.61 -2.74
CA ASP A 115 -12.42 12.63 -1.70
C ASP A 115 -13.48 11.66 -2.18
N PHE A 116 -14.54 12.15 -2.80
CA PHE A 116 -15.57 11.32 -3.39
C PHE A 116 -15.02 10.44 -4.52
N CYS A 117 -14.17 11.01 -5.39
CA CYS A 117 -13.47 10.24 -6.42
C CYS A 117 -12.65 9.09 -5.82
N CYS A 118 -11.84 9.36 -4.79
CA CYS A 118 -11.06 8.35 -4.09
C CYS A 118 -11.94 7.31 -3.38
N PHE A 119 -13.03 7.75 -2.76
CA PHE A 119 -13.97 6.82 -2.13
C PHE A 119 -14.51 5.81 -3.14
N ILE A 120 -15.09 6.28 -4.24
CA ILE A 120 -15.69 5.40 -5.27
C ILE A 120 -14.66 4.49 -5.94
N ASN A 121 -13.48 5.03 -6.26
CA ASN A 121 -12.54 4.30 -7.12
C ASN A 121 -11.42 3.56 -6.36
N LYS A 122 -11.31 3.74 -5.04
CA LYS A 122 -10.29 3.07 -4.21
C LYS A 122 -10.86 2.43 -2.95
N VAL A 123 -11.64 3.18 -2.15
CA VAL A 123 -12.09 2.73 -0.83
C VAL A 123 -13.22 1.71 -0.95
N ASP A 124 -14.26 2.03 -1.71
CA ASP A 124 -15.43 1.18 -1.93
C ASP A 124 -15.06 -0.21 -2.53
N PRO A 125 -14.16 -0.31 -3.54
CA PRO A 125 -13.71 -1.61 -4.05
C PRO A 125 -13.03 -2.50 -3.00
N ILE A 126 -12.27 -1.92 -2.08
CA ILE A 126 -11.57 -2.65 -1.01
C ILE A 126 -12.49 -3.03 0.14
N ALA A 127 -13.59 -2.33 0.34
CA ALA A 127 -14.48 -2.54 1.50
C ALA A 127 -14.93 -4.00 1.64
N LYS A 128 -15.33 -4.64 0.53
CA LYS A 128 -15.74 -6.06 0.51
C LYS A 128 -14.60 -7.03 0.82
N LEU A 129 -13.36 -6.69 0.46
CA LEU A 129 -12.21 -7.55 0.71
C LEU A 129 -11.83 -7.59 2.20
N LYS A 130 -12.28 -6.61 2.98
CA LYS A 130 -12.05 -6.56 4.43
C LYS A 130 -12.95 -7.52 5.21
N GLU A 131 -14.04 -8.00 4.61
CA GLU A 131 -14.96 -8.91 5.27
C GLU A 131 -14.25 -10.21 5.64
N GLY A 132 -14.34 -10.60 6.91
CA GLY A 132 -13.68 -11.79 7.44
C GLY A 132 -12.16 -11.67 7.63
N LYS A 133 -11.53 -10.53 7.31
CA LYS A 133 -10.10 -10.29 7.52
C LYS A 133 -9.83 -9.71 8.91
N GLU A 134 -8.68 -10.08 9.47
CA GLU A 134 -8.24 -9.63 10.80
C GLU A 134 -7.06 -8.65 10.71
N VAL A 135 -6.17 -8.86 9.74
CA VAL A 135 -4.97 -8.03 9.56
C VAL A 135 -4.90 -7.48 8.13
N TRP A 136 -4.63 -6.18 7.99
CA TRP A 136 -4.40 -5.53 6.71
C TRP A 136 -2.97 -5.03 6.60
N VAL A 137 -2.19 -5.67 5.75
CA VAL A 137 -0.78 -5.34 5.48
C VAL A 137 -0.66 -4.25 4.42
N SER A 138 0.16 -3.24 4.67
CA SER A 138 0.49 -2.20 3.71
C SER A 138 1.95 -1.75 3.78
N GLY A 139 2.53 -1.42 2.62
CA GLY A 139 3.93 -1.01 2.46
C GLY A 139 4.10 0.49 2.48
N ILE A 140 3.78 1.13 3.60
CA ILE A 140 3.99 2.56 3.81
C ILE A 140 5.20 2.79 4.72
N PHE A 141 5.81 3.99 4.61
CA PHE A 141 6.95 4.40 5.41
C PHE A 141 6.63 5.68 6.18
N ALA A 142 7.17 5.81 7.38
CA ALA A 142 7.01 6.98 8.23
C ALA A 142 7.55 8.26 7.57
N PHE A 143 8.67 8.17 6.86
CA PHE A 143 9.31 9.32 6.21
C PHE A 143 8.50 9.94 5.05
N GLN A 144 7.46 9.29 4.56
CA GLN A 144 6.73 9.74 3.37
C GLN A 144 5.88 11.00 3.59
N ASN A 145 5.38 11.25 4.77
CA ASN A 145 4.71 12.50 5.20
C ASN A 145 4.46 12.53 6.71
N GLU A 146 4.04 13.70 7.21
CA GLU A 146 3.78 13.93 8.64
C GLU A 146 2.71 12.97 9.22
N ASN A 147 1.62 12.72 8.51
CA ASN A 147 0.59 11.79 8.99
C ASN A 147 1.14 10.37 9.17
N ARG A 148 2.03 9.92 8.27
CA ARG A 148 2.63 8.59 8.35
C ARG A 148 3.71 8.49 9.40
N SER A 149 4.38 9.60 9.72
CA SER A 149 5.40 9.63 10.78
C SER A 149 4.84 9.32 12.18
N GLN A 150 3.52 9.48 12.36
CA GLN A 150 2.82 9.16 13.59
C GLN A 150 2.35 7.71 13.68
N LEU A 151 2.42 6.96 12.57
CA LEU A 151 1.96 5.58 12.53
C LEU A 151 3.03 4.63 13.10
N ARG A 152 2.55 3.53 13.65
CA ARG A 152 3.40 2.46 14.21
C ARG A 152 3.27 1.18 13.36
N ILE A 153 3.98 0.15 13.75
CA ILE A 153 3.95 -1.16 13.07
C ILE A 153 2.52 -1.72 13.04
N PHE A 154 1.79 -1.61 14.16
CA PHE A 154 0.38 -1.98 14.25
C PHE A 154 -0.48 -0.79 14.64
N GLU A 155 -1.55 -0.59 13.90
CA GLU A 155 -2.62 0.36 14.17
C GLU A 155 -3.96 -0.37 14.24
N LYS A 156 -4.83 0.02 15.18
CA LYS A 156 -6.21 -0.47 15.18
C LYS A 156 -7.09 0.45 14.33
N LYS A 157 -7.72 -0.10 13.31
CA LYS A 157 -8.72 0.63 12.53
C LYS A 157 -9.98 -0.22 12.44
N ASP A 158 -11.06 0.27 13.05
CA ASP A 158 -12.32 -0.45 13.16
C ASP A 158 -12.14 -1.82 13.85
N LYS A 159 -12.46 -2.90 13.14
CA LYS A 159 -12.34 -4.29 13.62
C LYS A 159 -11.05 -4.99 13.15
N MET A 160 -10.18 -4.29 12.42
CA MET A 160 -8.95 -4.84 11.84
C MET A 160 -7.72 -4.22 12.48
N LEU A 161 -6.62 -4.98 12.47
CA LEU A 161 -5.29 -4.45 12.69
C LEU A 161 -4.69 -4.05 11.34
N LYS A 162 -4.27 -2.80 11.18
CA LYS A 162 -3.34 -2.42 10.11
C LYS A 162 -1.93 -2.82 10.53
N PHE A 163 -1.21 -3.46 9.64
CA PHE A 163 0.17 -3.87 9.85
C PHE A 163 1.10 -3.24 8.81
N HIS A 164 2.08 -2.52 9.29
CA HIS A 164 3.05 -1.76 8.50
C HIS A 164 4.46 -2.30 8.77
N PRO A 165 4.86 -3.44 8.18
CA PRO A 165 6.10 -4.14 8.54
C PRO A 165 7.37 -3.36 8.25
N ILE A 166 7.29 -2.33 7.42
CA ILE A 166 8.43 -1.51 6.96
C ILE A 166 8.29 -0.03 7.33
N ILE A 167 7.38 0.31 8.27
CA ILE A 167 7.04 1.70 8.61
C ILE A 167 8.23 2.51 9.11
N ASP A 168 9.09 1.89 9.89
CA ASP A 168 10.24 2.46 10.57
C ASP A 168 11.56 2.40 9.78
N MET A 169 11.54 1.82 8.59
CA MET A 169 12.68 1.88 7.67
C MET A 169 12.87 3.34 7.23
N THR A 170 14.08 3.86 7.38
CA THR A 170 14.46 5.19 6.92
C THR A 170 14.50 5.28 5.40
N GLU A 171 14.53 6.49 4.86
CA GLU A 171 14.62 6.69 3.40
C GLU A 171 15.93 6.12 2.84
N ASP A 172 17.05 6.32 3.55
CA ASP A 172 18.35 5.79 3.13
C ASP A 172 18.41 4.26 3.20
N GLU A 173 17.83 3.65 4.24
CA GLU A 173 17.68 2.20 4.32
C GLU A 173 16.79 1.64 3.21
N ALA A 174 15.70 2.32 2.87
CA ALA A 174 14.83 1.92 1.77
C ALA A 174 15.55 1.99 0.41
N LYS A 175 16.32 3.05 0.16
CA LYS A 175 17.15 3.18 -1.05
C LYS A 175 18.22 2.09 -1.10
N LEU A 176 18.96 1.92 -0.02
CA LEU A 176 19.99 0.88 0.08
C LEU A 176 19.41 -0.53 -0.12
N TYR A 177 18.23 -0.80 0.45
CA TYR A 177 17.53 -2.08 0.26
C TYR A 177 17.19 -2.31 -1.22
N MET A 178 16.67 -1.29 -1.90
CA MET A 178 16.34 -1.39 -3.32
C MET A 178 17.59 -1.65 -4.18
N ASP A 179 18.71 -1.02 -3.84
CA ASP A 179 19.97 -1.18 -4.56
C ASP A 179 20.58 -2.57 -4.32
N ILE A 180 20.66 -3.04 -3.05
CA ILE A 180 21.24 -4.35 -2.70
C ILE A 180 20.47 -5.50 -3.36
N TYR A 181 19.16 -5.42 -3.40
CA TYR A 181 18.29 -6.47 -3.95
C TYR A 181 17.90 -6.23 -5.40
N GLU A 182 18.53 -5.25 -6.07
CA GLU A 182 18.28 -4.88 -7.48
C GLU A 182 16.78 -4.73 -7.79
N ILE A 183 16.02 -4.14 -6.85
CA ILE A 183 14.58 -3.98 -7.01
C ILE A 183 14.30 -3.02 -8.15
N PRO A 184 13.49 -3.40 -9.15
CA PRO A 184 13.13 -2.54 -10.25
C PRO A 184 12.60 -1.19 -9.79
N GLN A 185 13.05 -0.12 -10.46
CA GLN A 185 12.53 1.21 -10.25
C GLN A 185 11.31 1.47 -11.14
N HIS A 186 10.35 2.21 -10.62
CA HIS A 186 9.21 2.66 -11.42
C HIS A 186 9.67 3.73 -12.43
N LYS A 187 9.34 3.57 -13.73
CA LYS A 187 9.82 4.42 -14.82
C LYS A 187 9.60 5.92 -14.61
N LEU A 188 8.49 6.30 -13.97
CA LEU A 188 8.16 7.71 -13.72
C LEU A 188 9.12 8.39 -12.72
N ILE A 189 9.85 7.64 -11.90
CA ILE A 189 10.89 8.22 -11.02
C ILE A 189 11.94 8.97 -11.84
N TYR A 190 12.39 8.38 -12.95
CA TYR A 190 13.36 9.01 -13.87
C TYR A 190 12.79 10.22 -14.62
N GLN A 191 11.48 10.43 -14.53
CA GLN A 191 10.77 11.57 -15.12
C GLN A 191 10.44 12.65 -14.08
N GLY A 192 10.95 12.53 -12.84
CA GLY A 192 10.77 13.51 -11.77
C GLY A 192 9.48 13.34 -10.95
N TYR A 193 8.87 12.16 -10.93
CA TYR A 193 7.71 11.87 -10.07
C TYR A 193 8.16 11.19 -8.78
N GLY A 194 8.26 11.92 -7.69
CA GLY A 194 8.67 11.38 -6.37
C GLY A 194 7.63 10.45 -5.73
N SER A 195 6.34 10.65 -6.03
CA SER A 195 5.26 9.77 -5.58
C SER A 195 4.24 9.55 -6.68
N ILE A 196 3.78 8.31 -6.85
CA ILE A 196 2.96 7.90 -7.99
C ILE A 196 1.60 7.40 -7.51
N GLY A 197 0.54 7.84 -8.20
CA GLY A 197 -0.85 7.41 -7.97
C GLY A 197 -1.68 7.55 -9.24
N CYS A 198 -2.92 8.07 -9.13
CA CYS A 198 -3.75 8.34 -10.31
C CYS A 198 -3.18 9.50 -11.12
N THR A 199 -3.26 9.45 -12.45
CA THR A 199 -2.77 10.46 -13.40
C THR A 199 -3.25 11.87 -13.09
N HIS A 200 -4.53 12.02 -12.73
CA HIS A 200 -5.14 13.32 -12.40
C HIS A 200 -4.73 13.90 -11.03
N CYS A 201 -4.11 13.07 -10.18
CA CYS A 201 -3.74 13.44 -8.81
C CYS A 201 -2.23 13.36 -8.59
N THR A 202 -1.44 13.31 -9.67
CA THR A 202 0.01 13.13 -9.61
C THR A 202 0.67 14.05 -10.63
N ALA A 203 1.61 14.86 -10.16
CA ALA A 203 2.50 15.69 -10.97
C ALA A 203 3.95 15.41 -10.57
N ARG A 204 4.88 15.98 -11.31
CA ARG A 204 6.31 15.99 -10.97
C ARG A 204 6.52 16.78 -9.67
N GLY A 205 7.48 16.37 -8.87
CA GLY A 205 7.83 16.98 -7.60
C GLY A 205 8.57 16.00 -6.70
N ASP A 206 9.25 16.50 -5.70
CA ASP A 206 10.00 15.71 -4.76
C ASP A 206 9.06 15.04 -3.73
N GLY A 207 9.41 13.83 -3.32
CA GLY A 207 8.62 13.10 -2.34
C GLY A 207 7.13 13.04 -2.73
N ARG A 208 6.26 13.60 -1.90
CA ARG A 208 4.80 13.64 -2.15
C ARG A 208 4.26 15.02 -2.56
N GLU A 209 5.12 15.98 -2.82
CA GLU A 209 4.73 17.35 -3.23
C GLU A 209 3.88 17.37 -4.50
N GLY A 210 4.16 16.46 -5.46
CA GLY A 210 3.38 16.31 -6.68
C GLY A 210 1.98 15.69 -6.49
N ARG A 211 1.54 15.39 -5.26
CA ARG A 211 0.24 14.76 -5.01
C ARG A 211 -0.82 15.78 -4.63
N TRP A 212 -1.97 15.69 -5.33
CA TRP A 212 -3.17 16.51 -5.05
C TRP A 212 -2.89 18.02 -4.99
N LEU A 213 -2.06 18.56 -5.90
CA LEU A 213 -1.57 19.94 -5.91
C LEU A 213 -2.64 21.03 -5.70
N ASN A 214 -3.90 20.76 -6.05
CA ASN A 214 -5.01 21.70 -5.93
C ASN A 214 -5.96 21.34 -4.78
N SER A 215 -5.49 20.67 -3.75
CA SER A 215 -6.30 20.20 -2.63
C SER A 215 -5.46 20.12 -1.36
N GLU A 216 -6.04 20.35 -0.21
CA GLU A 216 -5.42 20.15 1.12
C GLU A 216 -5.23 18.67 1.46
N LYS A 217 -5.57 17.78 0.54
CA LYS A 217 -5.50 16.33 0.73
C LYS A 217 -4.04 15.86 0.79
N THR A 218 -3.70 15.11 1.84
CA THR A 218 -2.36 14.53 2.06
C THR A 218 -2.33 13.02 1.90
N GLU A 219 -3.50 12.34 2.01
CA GLU A 219 -3.64 10.89 1.89
C GLU A 219 -4.84 10.49 1.03
N CYS A 220 -4.74 9.34 0.36
CA CYS A 220 -5.91 8.68 -0.19
C CYS A 220 -6.68 7.99 0.96
N GLY A 221 -8.00 7.87 0.84
CA GLY A 221 -8.85 7.31 1.90
C GLY A 221 -8.54 5.86 2.35
N LEU A 222 -7.54 5.20 1.77
CA LEU A 222 -7.09 3.87 2.23
C LEU A 222 -6.21 3.96 3.48
N HIS A 223 -5.49 5.08 3.66
CA HIS A 223 -4.56 5.28 4.75
C HIS A 223 -4.94 6.47 5.66
N ALA A 224 -6.07 7.12 5.35
CA ALA A 224 -6.63 8.16 6.18
C ALA A 224 -7.33 7.56 7.42
#